data_85f8220661c5c6148795ebdc2ef2fda4
#
_entry.id   85f8220661c5c6148795ebdc2ef2fda4
#
_cell.length_a   1.000
_cell.length_b   1.000
_cell.length_c   1.000
_cell.angle_alpha   90.00
_cell.angle_beta   90.00
_cell.angle_gamma   90.00
#
_symmetry.space_group_name_H-M   'P 1'
#
loop_
_entity.id
_entity.type
_entity.pdbx_description
1 polymer ?
#
loop_
_entity_poly.entity_id
_entity_poly.type
_entity_poly.pdbx_seq_one_letter_code
_entity_poly.pdbx_strand_id
1 'polypeptide(L)'
;MQKVLLCDDELMNRKVASKILIKEGFEVIEAVNGQEAIEILVNTKIDLILMDLMMPVMDGYEATKIIKNTDKLSNIPLIVISALSDKDAITKALELGANEYVTKPFDIIEFRLRVKNAVKLGSYHTLLEEEVNKKTQEIQEALAQVMQSEKDILSILGRTAEFRDNETSAHTVRVGEMAALIASKLSWKEEDTELIRLAAPMHDVGKVGISDNILLKPGKLDDDEFEVMKTHAQIGYSILSQKTTPLLQLAAEIAYSHHEKYDGSGYPKGLQGDEIPLSGAIVAVVDVFDALLSKRPYKKPFSLESALQIIKNDSGKHFHPLVVDTFLQHLDEILAIREALKDV
;
A
#
# COMPACT_ATOMS: atom_id res chain seq x y z
N MET A 1 29.30 2.46 -27.54
CA MET A 1 29.89 1.21 -28.11
C MET A 1 29.69 0.15 -27.05
N GLN A 2 29.23 -1.05 -27.42
CA GLN A 2 29.02 -2.14 -26.46
C GLN A 2 30.38 -2.73 -26.04
N LYS A 3 30.50 -3.02 -24.72
CA LYS A 3 31.73 -3.46 -24.09
C LYS A 3 31.72 -4.96 -23.84
N VAL A 4 32.75 -5.66 -24.31
CA VAL A 4 32.94 -7.09 -24.11
C VAL A 4 34.16 -7.30 -23.22
N LEU A 5 33.96 -7.96 -22.08
CA LEU A 5 35.06 -8.44 -21.24
C LEU A 5 35.52 -9.79 -21.77
N LEU A 6 36.78 -9.87 -22.23
CA LEU A 6 37.43 -11.08 -22.72
C LEU A 6 38.43 -11.56 -21.68
N CYS A 7 38.16 -12.71 -21.09
CA CYS A 7 38.99 -13.32 -20.07
C CYS A 7 39.60 -14.62 -20.57
N ASP A 8 40.91 -14.66 -20.73
CA ASP A 8 41.71 -15.82 -21.19
C ASP A 8 43.17 -15.60 -20.77
N ASP A 9 43.84 -16.55 -20.19
CA ASP A 9 45.21 -16.38 -19.73
C ASP A 9 46.21 -16.37 -20.89
N GLU A 10 45.87 -16.98 -22.05
CA GLU A 10 46.74 -17.09 -23.21
C GLU A 10 46.68 -15.85 -24.11
N LEU A 11 47.78 -15.13 -24.25
CA LEU A 11 47.86 -13.90 -25.03
C LEU A 11 47.43 -14.07 -26.50
N MET A 12 47.72 -15.23 -27.11
CA MET A 12 47.38 -15.48 -28.51
C MET A 12 45.86 -15.62 -28.69
N ASN A 13 45.17 -16.30 -27.79
CA ASN A 13 43.71 -16.44 -27.80
C ASN A 13 43.06 -15.07 -27.65
N ARG A 14 43.49 -14.27 -26.66
CA ARG A 14 43.01 -12.89 -26.50
C ARG A 14 43.18 -12.06 -27.75
N LYS A 15 44.37 -12.07 -28.39
CA LYS A 15 44.62 -11.30 -29.62
C LYS A 15 43.70 -11.71 -30.77
N VAL A 16 43.47 -13.03 -30.95
CA VAL A 16 42.57 -13.52 -32.00
C VAL A 16 41.13 -13.09 -31.74
N ALA A 17 40.63 -13.35 -30.56
CA ALA A 17 39.25 -12.98 -30.18
C ALA A 17 39.04 -11.48 -30.21
N SER A 18 39.95 -10.69 -29.61
CA SER A 18 39.88 -9.21 -29.62
C SER A 18 39.82 -8.66 -31.03
N LYS A 19 40.63 -9.17 -31.95
CA LYS A 19 40.63 -8.72 -33.34
C LYS A 19 39.29 -8.99 -34.05
N ILE A 20 38.65 -10.11 -33.77
CA ILE A 20 37.31 -10.42 -34.30
C ILE A 20 36.27 -9.48 -33.72
N LEU A 21 36.28 -9.28 -32.40
CA LEU A 21 35.31 -8.42 -31.70
C LEU A 21 35.40 -6.95 -32.10
N ILE A 22 36.64 -6.42 -32.19
CA ILE A 22 36.88 -5.04 -32.63
C ILE A 22 36.40 -4.82 -34.07
N LYS A 23 36.61 -5.79 -34.96
CA LYS A 23 36.10 -5.74 -36.34
C LYS A 23 34.56 -5.71 -36.40
N GLU A 24 33.88 -6.29 -35.42
CA GLU A 24 32.41 -6.29 -35.29
C GLU A 24 31.89 -5.05 -34.58
N GLY A 25 32.75 -4.12 -34.15
CA GLY A 25 32.38 -2.85 -33.56
C GLY A 25 32.23 -2.85 -32.02
N PHE A 26 32.76 -3.87 -31.34
CA PHE A 26 32.80 -3.92 -29.89
C PHE A 26 34.06 -3.25 -29.34
N GLU A 27 33.90 -2.65 -28.13
CA GLU A 27 35.02 -2.26 -27.28
C GLU A 27 35.42 -3.49 -26.43
N VAL A 28 36.70 -3.88 -26.50
CA VAL A 28 37.17 -5.06 -25.78
C VAL A 28 38.02 -4.66 -24.60
N ILE A 29 37.66 -5.18 -23.42
CA ILE A 29 38.44 -5.09 -22.20
C ILE A 29 38.97 -6.47 -21.90
N GLU A 30 40.27 -6.59 -21.67
CA GLU A 30 40.92 -7.88 -21.47
C GLU A 30 41.19 -8.13 -19.98
N ALA A 31 41.07 -9.38 -19.57
CA ALA A 31 41.50 -9.91 -18.30
C ALA A 31 42.28 -11.20 -18.48
N VAL A 32 43.22 -11.49 -17.62
CA VAL A 32 44.10 -12.68 -17.73
C VAL A 32 43.71 -13.81 -16.76
N ASN A 33 42.73 -13.58 -15.88
CA ASN A 33 42.20 -14.58 -14.98
C ASN A 33 40.83 -14.10 -14.42
N GLY A 34 40.14 -14.99 -13.69
CA GLY A 34 38.80 -14.71 -13.13
C GLY A 34 38.80 -13.59 -12.09
N GLN A 35 39.86 -13.45 -11.31
CA GLN A 35 39.96 -12.40 -10.29
C GLN A 35 39.98 -11.01 -10.92
N GLU A 36 40.84 -10.80 -11.93
CA GLU A 36 40.91 -9.56 -12.70
C GLU A 36 39.56 -9.24 -13.39
N ALA A 37 38.90 -10.29 -13.94
CA ALA A 37 37.58 -10.13 -14.53
C ALA A 37 36.56 -9.58 -13.55
N ILE A 38 36.52 -10.08 -12.32
CA ILE A 38 35.61 -9.60 -11.27
C ILE A 38 35.93 -8.15 -10.88
N GLU A 39 37.21 -7.80 -10.73
CA GLU A 39 37.64 -6.43 -10.42
C GLU A 39 37.22 -5.41 -11.49
N ILE A 40 37.29 -5.80 -12.76
CA ILE A 40 36.82 -4.99 -13.89
C ILE A 40 35.29 -4.83 -13.83
N LEU A 41 34.55 -5.92 -13.57
CA LEU A 41 33.08 -5.91 -13.51
C LEU A 41 32.52 -5.02 -12.41
N VAL A 42 33.23 -4.86 -11.30
CA VAL A 42 32.82 -3.97 -10.20
C VAL A 42 32.86 -2.49 -10.61
N ASN A 43 33.84 -2.14 -11.49
CA ASN A 43 34.15 -0.74 -11.81
C ASN A 43 33.71 -0.32 -13.23
N THR A 44 33.31 -1.27 -14.06
CA THR A 44 33.03 -1.01 -15.48
C THR A 44 31.76 -1.72 -15.92
N LYS A 45 30.86 -0.96 -16.58
CA LYS A 45 29.67 -1.57 -17.20
C LYS A 45 30.09 -2.42 -18.41
N ILE A 46 29.78 -3.69 -18.36
CA ILE A 46 30.07 -4.70 -19.40
C ILE A 46 28.75 -5.22 -19.97
N ASP A 47 28.69 -5.40 -21.29
CA ASP A 47 27.51 -5.88 -22.00
C ASP A 47 27.57 -7.40 -22.32
N LEU A 48 28.76 -7.99 -22.29
CA LEU A 48 29.00 -9.43 -22.50
C LEU A 48 30.31 -9.85 -21.85
N ILE A 49 30.33 -11.03 -21.27
CA ILE A 49 31.54 -11.69 -20.75
C ILE A 49 31.88 -12.90 -21.62
N LEU A 50 33.11 -12.96 -22.05
CA LEU A 50 33.72 -14.15 -22.67
C LEU A 50 34.75 -14.70 -21.69
N MET A 51 34.52 -15.91 -21.18
CA MET A 51 35.25 -16.46 -20.04
C MET A 51 35.92 -17.79 -20.41
N ASP A 52 37.25 -17.85 -20.43
CA ASP A 52 37.95 -19.14 -20.49
C ASP A 52 37.73 -19.91 -19.18
N LEU A 53 37.56 -21.19 -19.26
CA LEU A 53 37.36 -22.06 -18.11
C LEU A 53 38.66 -22.37 -17.36
N MET A 54 39.77 -22.48 -18.06
CA MET A 54 41.06 -22.94 -17.51
C MET A 54 42.03 -21.78 -17.41
N MET A 55 42.10 -21.14 -16.27
CA MET A 55 42.97 -19.98 -16.01
C MET A 55 43.66 -20.11 -14.65
N PRO A 56 44.85 -19.51 -14.47
CA PRO A 56 45.52 -19.44 -13.17
C PRO A 56 44.82 -18.46 -12.22
N VAL A 57 45.15 -18.52 -10.92
CA VAL A 57 44.68 -17.67 -9.84
C VAL A 57 43.20 -17.95 -9.48
N MET A 58 42.27 -17.67 -10.38
CA MET A 58 40.85 -17.98 -10.31
C MET A 58 40.42 -18.51 -11.67
N ASP A 59 39.89 -19.71 -11.69
CA ASP A 59 39.40 -20.36 -12.91
C ASP A 59 38.04 -19.76 -13.35
N GLY A 60 37.63 -20.10 -14.59
CA GLY A 60 36.37 -19.59 -15.14
C GLY A 60 35.13 -20.17 -14.49
N TYR A 61 35.19 -21.33 -13.82
CA TYR A 61 34.05 -21.89 -13.07
C TYR A 61 33.78 -21.09 -11.83
N GLU A 62 34.83 -20.80 -11.06
CA GLU A 62 34.73 -20.01 -9.85
C GLU A 62 34.27 -18.58 -10.16
N ALA A 63 34.86 -17.95 -11.19
CA ALA A 63 34.43 -16.63 -11.65
C ALA A 63 32.97 -16.62 -12.11
N THR A 64 32.55 -17.59 -12.93
CA THR A 64 31.14 -17.71 -13.37
C THR A 64 30.19 -17.84 -12.21
N LYS A 65 30.52 -18.70 -11.24
CA LYS A 65 29.70 -18.87 -10.02
C LYS A 65 29.56 -17.58 -9.24
N ILE A 66 30.63 -16.82 -9.04
CA ILE A 66 30.59 -15.53 -8.32
C ILE A 66 29.75 -14.52 -9.11
N ILE A 67 29.98 -14.40 -10.41
CA ILE A 67 29.27 -13.46 -11.27
C ILE A 67 27.76 -13.74 -11.26
N LYS A 68 27.37 -15.01 -11.44
CA LYS A 68 25.96 -15.40 -11.53
C LYS A 68 25.21 -15.39 -10.18
N ASN A 69 25.92 -15.43 -9.07
CA ASN A 69 25.35 -15.26 -7.72
C ASN A 69 25.41 -13.81 -7.20
N THR A 70 25.88 -12.85 -7.99
CA THR A 70 25.92 -11.45 -7.63
C THR A 70 24.80 -10.70 -8.36
N ASP A 71 23.80 -10.20 -7.64
CA ASP A 71 22.58 -9.58 -8.21
C ASP A 71 22.85 -8.57 -9.33
N LYS A 72 23.84 -7.70 -9.16
CA LYS A 72 24.19 -6.67 -10.16
C LYS A 72 24.89 -7.22 -11.41
N LEU A 73 25.45 -8.42 -11.35
CA LEU A 73 26.24 -9.03 -12.42
C LEU A 73 25.53 -10.22 -13.07
N SER A 74 24.60 -10.84 -12.39
CA SER A 74 23.92 -12.08 -12.81
C SER A 74 23.25 -11.97 -14.17
N ASN A 75 22.75 -10.81 -14.52
CA ASN A 75 22.04 -10.53 -15.79
C ASN A 75 22.99 -10.27 -16.97
N ILE A 76 24.30 -10.08 -16.73
CA ILE A 76 25.26 -9.92 -17.82
C ILE A 76 25.39 -11.25 -18.55
N PRO A 77 25.16 -11.30 -19.89
CA PRO A 77 25.40 -12.50 -20.66
C PRO A 77 26.84 -12.98 -20.51
N LEU A 78 27.03 -14.30 -20.31
CA LEU A 78 28.32 -14.92 -20.15
C LEU A 78 28.41 -16.10 -21.08
N ILE A 79 29.41 -16.06 -21.97
CA ILE A 79 29.77 -17.16 -22.86
C ILE A 79 31.06 -17.77 -22.36
N VAL A 80 31.07 -19.06 -22.10
CA VAL A 80 32.29 -19.75 -21.74
C VAL A 80 33.05 -20.19 -22.99
N ILE A 81 34.36 -20.17 -22.88
CA ILE A 81 35.29 -20.62 -23.94
C ILE A 81 35.99 -21.89 -23.44
N SER A 82 35.97 -22.97 -24.23
CA SER A 82 36.52 -24.27 -23.82
C SER A 82 37.15 -25.02 -24.99
N ALA A 83 38.00 -25.98 -24.69
CA ALA A 83 38.51 -26.87 -25.70
C ALA A 83 37.44 -27.82 -26.24
N LEU A 84 37.52 -28.21 -27.51
CA LEU A 84 36.51 -29.03 -28.21
C LEU A 84 36.26 -30.41 -27.55
N SER A 85 37.23 -30.92 -26.79
CA SER A 85 37.19 -32.26 -26.17
C SER A 85 36.53 -32.33 -24.80
N ASP A 86 36.12 -31.19 -24.21
CA ASP A 86 35.71 -31.11 -22.81
C ASP A 86 34.21 -30.87 -22.65
N LYS A 87 33.39 -31.87 -23.04
CA LYS A 87 31.92 -31.78 -22.93
C LYS A 87 31.42 -31.64 -21.47
N ASP A 88 32.10 -32.31 -20.55
CA ASP A 88 31.72 -32.29 -19.14
C ASP A 88 32.01 -30.89 -18.53
N ALA A 89 33.09 -30.26 -18.94
CA ALA A 89 33.44 -28.89 -18.57
C ALA A 89 32.39 -27.89 -19.05
N ILE A 90 31.92 -28.00 -20.28
CA ILE A 90 30.87 -27.16 -20.85
C ILE A 90 29.57 -27.34 -20.09
N THR A 91 29.13 -28.57 -19.85
CA THR A 91 27.92 -28.87 -19.10
C THR A 91 27.95 -28.25 -17.70
N LYS A 92 29.06 -28.45 -16.99
CA LYS A 92 29.26 -27.85 -15.65
C LYS A 92 29.19 -26.32 -15.66
N ALA A 93 29.77 -25.67 -16.66
CA ALA A 93 29.74 -24.21 -16.77
C ALA A 93 28.31 -23.67 -17.04
N LEU A 94 27.54 -24.38 -17.88
CA LEU A 94 26.13 -24.05 -18.13
C LEU A 94 25.26 -24.26 -16.87
N GLU A 95 25.50 -25.32 -16.10
CA GLU A 95 24.83 -25.53 -14.79
C GLU A 95 25.16 -24.44 -13.78
N LEU A 96 26.34 -23.82 -13.86
CA LEU A 96 26.70 -22.66 -13.02
C LEU A 96 26.10 -21.34 -13.52
N GLY A 97 25.32 -21.35 -14.60
CA GLY A 97 24.60 -20.21 -15.12
C GLY A 97 25.23 -19.50 -16.32
N ALA A 98 26.26 -20.06 -16.95
CA ALA A 98 26.71 -19.55 -18.22
C ALA A 98 25.60 -19.63 -19.28
N ASN A 99 25.47 -18.61 -20.13
CA ASN A 99 24.36 -18.52 -21.07
C ASN A 99 24.60 -19.31 -22.34
N GLU A 100 25.89 -19.50 -22.72
CA GLU A 100 26.29 -20.08 -23.97
C GLU A 100 27.75 -20.54 -23.86
N TYR A 101 28.26 -21.28 -24.87
CA TYR A 101 29.64 -21.68 -24.95
C TYR A 101 30.20 -21.54 -26.38
N VAL A 102 31.52 -21.44 -26.49
CA VAL A 102 32.26 -21.46 -27.75
C VAL A 102 33.47 -22.36 -27.59
N THR A 103 33.75 -23.18 -28.61
CA THR A 103 34.90 -24.12 -28.59
C THR A 103 36.13 -23.54 -29.26
N LYS A 104 37.32 -23.88 -28.72
CA LYS A 104 38.62 -23.60 -29.32
C LYS A 104 39.05 -24.81 -30.20
N PRO A 105 39.62 -24.62 -31.40
CA PRO A 105 39.85 -23.34 -32.08
C PRO A 105 38.54 -22.70 -32.58
N PHE A 106 38.48 -21.36 -32.58
CA PHE A 106 37.26 -20.64 -32.95
C PHE A 106 36.90 -20.82 -34.43
N ASP A 107 35.71 -21.29 -34.72
CA ASP A 107 35.03 -20.96 -35.97
C ASP A 107 34.61 -19.50 -35.93
N ILE A 108 35.13 -18.66 -36.82
CA ILE A 108 34.94 -17.22 -36.82
C ILE A 108 33.45 -16.86 -37.01
N ILE A 109 32.73 -17.61 -37.83
CA ILE A 109 31.32 -17.34 -38.13
C ILE A 109 30.47 -17.66 -36.91
N GLU A 110 30.68 -18.84 -36.33
CA GLU A 110 29.98 -19.28 -35.11
C GLU A 110 30.25 -18.33 -33.94
N PHE A 111 31.51 -18.00 -33.68
CA PHE A 111 31.89 -17.06 -32.60
C PHE A 111 31.19 -15.72 -32.74
N ARG A 112 31.20 -15.12 -33.93
CA ARG A 112 30.53 -13.86 -34.22
C ARG A 112 29.03 -13.92 -33.98
N LEU A 113 28.36 -14.97 -34.44
CA LEU A 113 26.89 -15.12 -34.27
C LEU A 113 26.51 -15.28 -32.80
N ARG A 114 27.22 -16.11 -32.04
CA ARG A 114 26.97 -16.33 -30.63
C ARG A 114 27.15 -15.03 -29.82
N VAL A 115 28.27 -14.33 -30.06
CA VAL A 115 28.51 -13.01 -29.40
C VAL A 115 27.39 -12.00 -29.70
N LYS A 116 27.04 -11.85 -30.99
CA LYS A 116 25.96 -10.90 -31.36
C LYS A 116 24.62 -11.26 -30.74
N ASN A 117 24.28 -12.55 -30.74
CA ASN A 117 23.01 -12.99 -30.13
C ASN A 117 23.01 -12.78 -28.62
N ALA A 118 24.08 -13.09 -27.91
CA ALA A 118 24.18 -12.91 -26.48
C ALA A 118 24.06 -11.42 -26.09
N VAL A 119 24.78 -10.53 -26.77
CA VAL A 119 24.70 -9.09 -26.54
C VAL A 119 23.28 -8.55 -26.82
N LYS A 120 22.66 -9.03 -27.91
CA LYS A 120 21.28 -8.61 -28.24
C LYS A 120 20.27 -9.06 -27.19
N LEU A 121 20.38 -10.30 -26.72
CA LEU A 121 19.52 -10.82 -25.64
C LEU A 121 19.73 -10.06 -24.34
N GLY A 122 20.97 -9.77 -23.96
CA GLY A 122 21.28 -8.96 -22.78
C GLY A 122 20.68 -7.55 -22.88
N SER A 123 20.79 -6.91 -24.05
CA SER A 123 20.19 -5.59 -24.28
C SER A 123 18.67 -5.61 -24.16
N TYR A 124 18.01 -6.65 -24.69
CA TYR A 124 16.56 -6.80 -24.54
C TYR A 124 16.13 -7.02 -23.09
N HIS A 125 16.89 -7.80 -22.33
CA HIS A 125 16.62 -8.04 -20.92
C HIS A 125 16.66 -6.72 -20.12
N THR A 126 17.72 -5.94 -20.31
CA THR A 126 17.86 -4.63 -19.66
C THR A 126 16.72 -3.68 -20.01
N LEU A 127 16.35 -3.60 -21.30
CA LEU A 127 15.22 -2.74 -21.73
C LEU A 127 13.89 -3.18 -21.14
N LEU A 128 13.64 -4.49 -21.05
CA LEU A 128 12.42 -5.03 -20.44
C LEU A 128 12.37 -4.74 -18.93
N GLU A 129 13.48 -4.88 -18.21
CA GLU A 129 13.55 -4.53 -16.80
C GLU A 129 13.26 -3.04 -16.55
N GLU A 130 13.84 -2.16 -17.37
CA GLU A 130 13.58 -0.72 -17.29
C GLU A 130 12.09 -0.41 -17.56
N GLU A 131 11.48 -1.05 -18.56
CA GLU A 131 10.06 -0.86 -18.88
C GLU A 131 9.15 -1.40 -17.79
N VAL A 132 9.44 -2.59 -17.23
CA VAL A 132 8.70 -3.18 -16.12
C VAL A 132 8.76 -2.26 -14.90
N ASN A 133 9.93 -1.78 -14.54
CA ASN A 133 10.11 -0.87 -13.41
C ASN A 133 9.32 0.43 -13.60
N LYS A 134 9.39 1.02 -14.80
CA LYS A 134 8.63 2.22 -15.15
C LYS A 134 7.12 1.99 -15.06
N LYS A 135 6.64 0.88 -15.62
CA LYS A 135 5.21 0.53 -15.57
C LYS A 135 4.73 0.24 -14.15
N THR A 136 5.56 -0.40 -13.34
CA THR A 136 5.24 -0.64 -11.92
C THR A 136 5.07 0.67 -11.17
N GLN A 137 5.96 1.64 -11.39
CA GLN A 137 5.85 2.96 -10.79
C GLN A 137 4.59 3.71 -11.26
N GLU A 138 4.31 3.73 -12.57
CA GLU A 138 3.10 4.36 -13.13
C GLU A 138 1.81 3.77 -12.51
N ILE A 139 1.77 2.44 -12.32
CA ILE A 139 0.63 1.75 -11.69
C ILE A 139 0.49 2.14 -10.22
N GLN A 140 1.59 2.22 -9.46
CA GLN A 140 1.57 2.63 -8.06
C GLN A 140 1.06 4.06 -7.89
N GLU A 141 1.52 4.98 -8.73
CA GLU A 141 1.07 6.38 -8.73
C GLU A 141 -0.43 6.49 -9.08
N ALA A 142 -0.88 5.76 -10.11
CA ALA A 142 -2.29 5.74 -10.49
C ALA A 142 -3.17 5.14 -9.38
N LEU A 143 -2.73 4.07 -8.73
CA LEU A 143 -3.45 3.46 -7.62
C LEU A 143 -3.58 4.42 -6.44
N ALA A 144 -2.51 5.12 -6.08
CA ALA A 144 -2.53 6.13 -5.01
C ALA A 144 -3.51 7.27 -5.33
N GLN A 145 -3.58 7.72 -6.60
CA GLN A 145 -4.55 8.73 -7.02
C GLN A 145 -5.99 8.26 -6.93
N VAL A 146 -6.27 7.01 -7.33
CA VAL A 146 -7.62 6.42 -7.22
C VAL A 146 -8.04 6.33 -5.76
N MET A 147 -7.16 5.84 -4.89
CA MET A 147 -7.43 5.75 -3.45
C MET A 147 -7.69 7.13 -2.82
N GLN A 148 -6.91 8.15 -3.20
CA GLN A 148 -7.13 9.52 -2.72
C GLN A 148 -8.46 10.07 -3.22
N SER A 149 -8.80 9.87 -4.49
CA SER A 149 -10.08 10.32 -5.06
C SER A 149 -11.28 9.64 -4.39
N GLU A 150 -11.16 8.34 -4.05
CA GLU A 150 -12.19 7.63 -3.29
C GLU A 150 -12.40 8.25 -1.91
N LYS A 151 -11.31 8.53 -1.17
CA LYS A 151 -11.37 9.22 0.13
C LYS A 151 -12.04 10.59 0.02
N ASP A 152 -11.67 11.38 -0.97
CA ASP A 152 -12.23 12.71 -1.19
C ASP A 152 -13.74 12.66 -1.48
N ILE A 153 -14.19 11.74 -2.33
CA ILE A 153 -15.62 11.53 -2.64
C ILE A 153 -16.39 11.15 -1.38
N LEU A 154 -15.89 10.24 -0.58
CA LEU A 154 -16.56 9.80 0.65
C LEU A 154 -16.63 10.91 1.68
N SER A 155 -15.57 11.70 1.83
CA SER A 155 -15.57 12.90 2.66
C SER A 155 -16.63 13.91 2.20
N ILE A 156 -16.76 14.15 0.90
CA ILE A 156 -17.77 15.05 0.34
C ILE A 156 -19.18 14.50 0.59
N LEU A 157 -19.41 13.20 0.43
CA LEU A 157 -20.70 12.58 0.66
C LEU A 157 -21.14 12.70 2.13
N GLY A 158 -20.28 12.40 3.08
CA GLY A 158 -20.55 12.58 4.52
C GLY A 158 -20.90 14.03 4.84
N ARG A 159 -20.08 14.99 4.38
CA ARG A 159 -20.33 16.43 4.57
C ARG A 159 -21.64 16.91 3.93
N THR A 160 -22.01 16.36 2.76
CA THR A 160 -23.24 16.75 2.07
C THR A 160 -24.49 16.35 2.85
N ALA A 161 -24.46 15.19 3.51
CA ALA A 161 -25.56 14.74 4.36
C ALA A 161 -25.76 15.69 5.55
N GLU A 162 -24.68 16.09 6.21
CA GLU A 162 -24.73 17.00 7.38
C GLU A 162 -25.03 18.46 7.04
N PHE A 163 -24.67 18.91 5.82
CA PHE A 163 -24.98 20.27 5.38
C PHE A 163 -26.48 20.60 5.49
N ARG A 164 -27.36 19.58 5.41
CA ARG A 164 -28.82 19.74 5.61
C ARG A 164 -29.25 19.91 7.06
N ASP A 165 -28.45 19.39 8.02
CA ASP A 165 -28.79 19.38 9.45
C ASP A 165 -28.16 20.53 10.26
N ASN A 166 -27.59 21.54 9.58
CA ASN A 166 -26.85 22.63 10.23
C ASN A 166 -25.68 22.17 11.12
N GLU A 167 -25.19 20.94 10.94
CA GLU A 167 -23.95 20.50 11.57
C GLU A 167 -22.73 20.98 10.76
N THR A 168 -21.62 21.19 11.45
CA THR A 168 -20.44 21.76 10.79
C THR A 168 -19.62 20.67 10.10
N SER A 169 -19.02 21.01 8.95
CA SER A 169 -18.13 20.07 8.25
C SER A 169 -16.93 19.59 9.09
N ALA A 170 -16.61 20.30 10.16
CA ALA A 170 -15.55 19.90 11.08
C ALA A 170 -16.01 18.77 12.03
N HIS A 171 -17.32 18.68 12.33
CA HIS A 171 -17.90 17.62 13.15
C HIS A 171 -17.60 16.23 12.56
N THR A 172 -17.95 15.99 11.29
CA THR A 172 -17.71 14.72 10.60
C THR A 172 -16.24 14.29 10.65
N VAL A 173 -15.33 15.23 10.40
CA VAL A 173 -13.90 14.97 10.46
C VAL A 173 -13.47 14.60 11.88
N ARG A 174 -13.96 15.34 12.89
CA ARG A 174 -13.66 15.05 14.30
C ARG A 174 -14.17 13.68 14.73
N VAL A 175 -15.39 13.32 14.34
CA VAL A 175 -15.96 11.98 14.63
C VAL A 175 -15.09 10.88 14.03
N GLY A 176 -14.65 11.02 12.78
CA GLY A 176 -13.76 10.06 12.14
C GLY A 176 -12.42 9.90 12.85
N GLU A 177 -11.76 11.02 13.17
CA GLU A 177 -10.45 11.01 13.85
C GLU A 177 -10.55 10.44 15.29
N MET A 178 -11.58 10.82 16.04
CA MET A 178 -11.78 10.30 17.39
C MET A 178 -12.15 8.81 17.37
N ALA A 179 -12.98 8.38 16.42
CA ALA A 179 -13.33 6.97 16.27
C ALA A 179 -12.09 6.12 15.93
N ALA A 180 -11.23 6.58 15.02
CA ALA A 180 -9.97 5.93 14.70
C ALA A 180 -9.03 5.86 15.89
N LEU A 181 -8.90 6.93 16.67
CA LEU A 181 -8.11 6.93 17.91
C LEU A 181 -8.61 5.85 18.85
N ILE A 182 -9.90 5.78 19.16
CA ILE A 182 -10.45 4.77 20.07
C ILE A 182 -10.25 3.37 19.52
N ALA A 183 -10.51 3.13 18.23
CA ALA A 183 -10.28 1.84 17.59
C ALA A 183 -8.83 1.37 17.72
N SER A 184 -7.85 2.27 17.51
CA SER A 184 -6.42 1.97 17.68
C SER A 184 -6.07 1.57 19.12
N LYS A 185 -6.66 2.25 20.10
CA LYS A 185 -6.48 1.96 21.55
C LYS A 185 -7.16 0.66 21.96
N LEU A 186 -8.18 0.22 21.23
CA LEU A 186 -8.82 -1.09 21.35
C LEU A 186 -8.11 -2.18 20.55
N SER A 187 -6.87 -1.92 20.09
CA SER A 187 -6.00 -2.87 19.38
C SER A 187 -6.54 -3.33 18.03
N TRP A 188 -7.31 -2.49 17.36
CA TRP A 188 -7.64 -2.73 15.95
C TRP A 188 -6.40 -2.65 15.08
N LYS A 189 -6.37 -3.43 13.99
CA LYS A 189 -5.29 -3.35 13.01
C LYS A 189 -5.29 -1.96 12.36
N GLU A 190 -4.13 -1.53 11.88
CA GLU A 190 -3.98 -0.23 11.21
C GLU A 190 -4.95 -0.06 10.04
N GLU A 191 -5.13 -1.12 9.23
CA GLU A 191 -6.08 -1.14 8.11
C GLU A 191 -7.53 -0.90 8.57
N ASP A 192 -7.98 -1.59 9.62
CA ASP A 192 -9.34 -1.46 10.16
C ASP A 192 -9.54 -0.10 10.86
N THR A 193 -8.49 0.44 11.47
CA THR A 193 -8.46 1.78 12.07
C THR A 193 -8.60 2.87 11.01
N GLU A 194 -7.97 2.70 9.85
CA GLU A 194 -8.16 3.64 8.74
C GLU A 194 -9.56 3.51 8.12
N LEU A 195 -10.11 2.30 8.05
CA LEU A 195 -11.47 2.09 7.58
C LEU A 195 -12.50 2.81 8.46
N ILE A 196 -12.42 2.71 9.79
CA ILE A 196 -13.39 3.42 10.67
C ILE A 196 -13.22 4.93 10.60
N ARG A 197 -11.98 5.45 10.41
CA ARG A 197 -11.72 6.87 10.17
C ARG A 197 -12.55 7.42 9.01
N LEU A 198 -12.61 6.64 7.92
CA LEU A 198 -13.30 7.01 6.69
C LEU A 198 -14.80 6.68 6.72
N ALA A 199 -15.20 5.67 7.47
CA ALA A 199 -16.58 5.18 7.55
C ALA A 199 -17.44 6.00 8.55
N ALA A 200 -16.88 6.36 9.70
CA ALA A 200 -17.61 7.07 10.75
C ALA A 200 -18.24 8.40 10.28
N PRO A 201 -17.61 9.20 9.41
CA PRO A 201 -18.24 10.38 8.81
C PRO A 201 -19.58 10.13 8.09
N MET A 202 -19.89 8.90 7.73
CA MET A 202 -21.11 8.56 6.99
C MET A 202 -22.24 8.04 7.88
N HIS A 203 -22.09 8.08 9.23
CA HIS A 203 -23.09 7.55 10.16
C HIS A 203 -24.50 8.11 9.92
N ASP A 204 -24.57 9.36 9.59
CA ASP A 204 -25.79 10.15 9.42
C ASP A 204 -26.22 10.37 7.97
N VAL A 205 -25.60 9.69 7.00
CA VAL A 205 -25.92 9.85 5.55
C VAL A 205 -27.40 9.64 5.24
N GLY A 206 -28.09 8.82 6.01
CA GLY A 206 -29.52 8.55 5.85
C GLY A 206 -30.43 9.73 6.17
N LYS A 207 -29.97 10.78 6.81
CA LYS A 207 -30.72 12.03 7.01
C LYS A 207 -31.16 12.68 5.70
N VAL A 208 -30.50 12.32 4.59
CA VAL A 208 -30.91 12.74 3.25
C VAL A 208 -32.34 12.32 2.90
N GLY A 209 -32.83 11.23 3.49
CA GLY A 209 -34.19 10.73 3.30
C GLY A 209 -35.23 11.30 4.26
N ILE A 210 -34.85 12.15 5.24
CA ILE A 210 -35.75 12.77 6.19
C ILE A 210 -36.25 14.10 5.63
N SER A 211 -37.54 14.37 5.77
CA SER A 211 -38.14 15.62 5.29
C SER A 211 -37.66 16.82 6.09
N ASP A 212 -37.54 17.99 5.45
CA ASP A 212 -37.06 19.22 6.08
C ASP A 212 -37.98 19.69 7.23
N ASN A 213 -39.27 19.40 7.16
CA ASN A 213 -40.23 19.74 8.23
C ASN A 213 -39.89 19.03 9.54
N ILE A 214 -39.27 17.86 9.50
CA ILE A 214 -38.82 17.08 10.64
C ILE A 214 -37.38 17.42 10.99
N LEU A 215 -36.48 17.32 9.98
CA LEU A 215 -35.05 17.52 10.16
C LEU A 215 -34.69 18.90 10.68
N LEU A 216 -35.36 19.95 10.18
CA LEU A 216 -35.08 21.34 10.51
C LEU A 216 -36.12 21.96 11.48
N LYS A 217 -36.96 21.13 12.14
CA LYS A 217 -37.98 21.62 13.05
C LYS A 217 -37.36 22.41 14.20
N PRO A 218 -37.78 23.69 14.40
CA PRO A 218 -37.29 24.49 15.50
C PRO A 218 -37.99 24.06 16.81
N GLY A 219 -37.48 23.04 17.48
CA GLY A 219 -38.02 22.56 18.75
C GLY A 219 -37.88 21.04 18.91
N LYS A 220 -38.59 20.50 19.89
CA LYS A 220 -38.64 19.04 20.11
C LYS A 220 -39.54 18.39 19.09
N LEU A 221 -39.11 17.23 18.57
CA LEU A 221 -39.97 16.35 17.80
C LEU A 221 -41.01 15.71 18.70
N ASP A 222 -42.24 15.55 18.18
CA ASP A 222 -43.22 14.68 18.82
C ASP A 222 -42.91 13.21 18.56
N ASP A 223 -43.70 12.29 19.13
CA ASP A 223 -43.40 10.87 19.08
C ASP A 223 -43.44 10.34 17.63
N ASP A 224 -44.41 10.78 16.81
CA ASP A 224 -44.55 10.35 15.41
C ASP A 224 -43.39 10.89 14.55
N GLU A 225 -43.04 12.16 14.74
CA GLU A 225 -41.87 12.76 14.05
C GLU A 225 -40.57 12.10 14.45
N PHE A 226 -40.43 11.71 15.72
CA PHE A 226 -39.23 11.02 16.19
C PHE A 226 -39.12 9.61 15.62
N GLU A 227 -40.26 8.88 15.44
CA GLU A 227 -40.26 7.60 14.74
C GLU A 227 -39.80 7.77 13.30
N VAL A 228 -40.21 8.84 12.59
CA VAL A 228 -39.71 9.12 11.25
C VAL A 228 -38.20 9.45 11.30
N MET A 229 -37.75 10.27 12.24
CA MET A 229 -36.35 10.63 12.43
C MET A 229 -35.47 9.35 12.58
N LYS A 230 -35.91 8.40 13.40
CA LYS A 230 -35.15 7.12 13.60
C LYS A 230 -34.93 6.34 12.34
N THR A 231 -35.74 6.56 11.30
CA THR A 231 -35.58 5.85 10.02
C THR A 231 -34.28 6.19 9.28
N HIS A 232 -33.60 7.30 9.62
CA HIS A 232 -32.33 7.65 8.97
C HIS A 232 -31.28 6.54 9.11
N ALA A 233 -31.25 5.83 10.25
CA ALA A 233 -30.32 4.72 10.44
C ALA A 233 -30.54 3.59 9.40
N GLN A 234 -31.82 3.24 9.16
CA GLN A 234 -32.20 2.25 8.13
C GLN A 234 -31.97 2.76 6.70
N ILE A 235 -32.25 4.04 6.45
CA ILE A 235 -32.03 4.66 5.13
C ILE A 235 -30.52 4.69 4.83
N GLY A 236 -29.68 5.11 5.79
CA GLY A 236 -28.25 5.12 5.69
C GLY A 236 -27.69 3.73 5.36
N TYR A 237 -28.11 2.73 6.11
CA TYR A 237 -27.80 1.34 5.82
C TYR A 237 -28.18 0.94 4.37
N SER A 238 -29.38 1.29 3.94
CA SER A 238 -29.86 0.93 2.60
C SER A 238 -29.07 1.61 1.48
N ILE A 239 -28.58 2.83 1.69
CA ILE A 239 -27.74 3.57 0.74
C ILE A 239 -26.36 2.91 0.63
N LEU A 240 -25.74 2.61 1.78
CA LEU A 240 -24.34 2.17 1.86
C LEU A 240 -24.17 0.67 1.57
N SER A 241 -25.14 -0.17 1.92
CA SER A 241 -25.05 -1.63 1.79
C SER A 241 -25.15 -2.16 0.36
N GLN A 242 -25.43 -1.30 -0.63
CA GLN A 242 -25.55 -1.70 -2.05
C GLN A 242 -24.22 -2.15 -2.69
N LYS A 243 -23.09 -1.85 -2.07
CA LYS A 243 -21.75 -2.20 -2.53
C LYS A 243 -21.01 -2.99 -1.47
N THR A 244 -20.06 -3.82 -1.90
CA THR A 244 -19.40 -4.81 -1.04
C THR A 244 -17.94 -4.45 -0.69
N THR A 245 -17.53 -3.19 -0.87
CA THR A 245 -16.20 -2.78 -0.40
C THR A 245 -16.16 -2.79 1.13
N PRO A 246 -15.05 -3.20 1.77
CA PRO A 246 -14.91 -3.22 3.23
C PRO A 246 -15.31 -1.90 3.89
N LEU A 247 -14.96 -0.77 3.26
CA LEU A 247 -15.28 0.56 3.73
C LEU A 247 -16.78 0.83 3.76
N LEU A 248 -17.51 0.52 2.68
CA LEU A 248 -18.95 0.75 2.62
C LEU A 248 -19.74 -0.23 3.49
N GLN A 249 -19.23 -1.46 3.69
CA GLN A 249 -19.79 -2.40 4.65
C GLN A 249 -19.70 -1.88 6.08
N LEU A 250 -18.51 -1.38 6.48
CA LEU A 250 -18.31 -0.79 7.79
C LEU A 250 -19.15 0.48 7.98
N ALA A 251 -19.23 1.34 6.97
CA ALA A 251 -20.07 2.53 7.02
C ALA A 251 -21.56 2.20 7.14
N ALA A 252 -22.04 1.17 6.43
CA ALA A 252 -23.41 0.68 6.56
C ALA A 252 -23.68 0.13 7.97
N GLU A 253 -22.75 -0.64 8.53
CA GLU A 253 -22.84 -1.17 9.89
C GLU A 253 -22.92 -0.02 10.91
N ILE A 254 -22.06 0.98 10.79
CA ILE A 254 -22.05 2.17 11.65
C ILE A 254 -23.38 2.95 11.51
N ALA A 255 -23.80 3.27 10.28
CA ALA A 255 -25.06 3.99 10.06
C ALA A 255 -26.27 3.26 10.67
N TYR A 256 -26.22 1.94 10.68
CA TYR A 256 -27.31 1.12 11.22
C TYR A 256 -27.26 0.99 12.76
N SER A 257 -26.10 1.13 13.40
CA SER A 257 -25.92 0.74 14.80
C SER A 257 -25.47 1.87 15.74
N HIS A 258 -25.13 3.05 15.25
CA HIS A 258 -24.63 4.14 16.10
C HIS A 258 -25.68 4.73 17.07
N HIS A 259 -26.95 4.42 16.88
CA HIS A 259 -28.02 4.76 17.79
C HIS A 259 -28.55 3.58 18.63
N GLU A 260 -27.91 2.41 18.51
CA GLU A 260 -28.17 1.33 19.45
C GLU A 260 -27.63 1.69 20.82
N LYS A 261 -28.32 1.24 21.86
CA LYS A 261 -27.94 1.51 23.25
C LYS A 261 -27.60 0.22 23.96
N TYR A 262 -26.59 0.26 24.80
CA TYR A 262 -26.08 -0.92 25.49
C TYR A 262 -27.15 -1.67 26.31
N ASP A 263 -28.17 -0.94 26.83
CA ASP A 263 -29.29 -1.48 27.56
C ASP A 263 -30.43 -2.04 26.68
N GLY A 264 -30.30 -1.97 25.35
CA GLY A 264 -31.31 -2.44 24.40
C GLY A 264 -32.43 -1.46 24.12
N SER A 265 -32.43 -0.25 24.69
CA SER A 265 -33.45 0.79 24.45
C SER A 265 -33.17 1.64 23.19
N GLY A 266 -32.14 1.28 22.42
CA GLY A 266 -31.73 1.94 21.18
C GLY A 266 -32.59 1.58 19.97
N TYR A 267 -32.18 2.02 18.81
CA TYR A 267 -32.79 1.74 17.51
C TYR A 267 -31.74 1.57 16.42
N PRO A 268 -32.06 0.93 15.29
CA PRO A 268 -33.37 0.46 14.82
C PRO A 268 -33.73 -0.95 15.30
N LYS A 269 -32.78 -1.77 15.78
CA LYS A 269 -33.02 -3.18 16.15
C LYS A 269 -33.25 -3.40 17.64
N GLY A 270 -32.80 -2.48 18.50
CA GLY A 270 -32.78 -2.67 19.95
C GLY A 270 -31.75 -3.73 20.37
N LEU A 271 -30.59 -3.75 19.73
CA LEU A 271 -29.47 -4.62 20.10
C LEU A 271 -28.98 -4.31 21.50
N GLN A 272 -28.57 -5.34 22.26
CA GLN A 272 -28.17 -5.19 23.65
C GLN A 272 -26.74 -5.69 23.89
N GLY A 273 -25.99 -4.97 24.70
CA GLY A 273 -24.66 -5.37 25.13
C GLY A 273 -23.70 -5.57 23.94
N ASP A 274 -23.05 -6.72 23.90
CA ASP A 274 -22.07 -7.07 22.89
C ASP A 274 -22.67 -7.49 21.53
N GLU A 275 -24.00 -7.50 21.40
CA GLU A 275 -24.67 -7.67 20.10
C GLU A 275 -24.49 -6.41 19.24
N ILE A 276 -24.21 -5.24 19.87
CA ILE A 276 -23.95 -4.00 19.15
C ILE A 276 -22.57 -4.07 18.51
N PRO A 277 -22.45 -3.87 17.19
CA PRO A 277 -21.15 -3.78 16.54
C PRO A 277 -20.26 -2.73 17.24
N LEU A 278 -19.02 -3.12 17.54
CA LEU A 278 -18.10 -2.23 18.27
C LEU A 278 -17.82 -0.93 17.51
N SER A 279 -17.87 -0.96 16.17
CA SER A 279 -17.79 0.21 15.30
C SER A 279 -18.90 1.21 15.58
N GLY A 280 -20.14 0.76 15.67
CA GLY A 280 -21.30 1.57 16.04
C GLY A 280 -21.22 2.10 17.46
N ALA A 281 -20.79 1.27 18.40
CA ALA A 281 -20.59 1.67 19.80
C ALA A 281 -19.52 2.75 19.97
N ILE A 282 -18.41 2.68 19.20
CA ILE A 282 -17.36 3.70 19.17
C ILE A 282 -17.94 5.02 18.65
N VAL A 283 -18.63 4.99 17.51
CA VAL A 283 -19.21 6.19 16.90
C VAL A 283 -20.27 6.81 17.80
N ALA A 284 -21.11 6.04 18.46
CA ALA A 284 -22.10 6.54 19.42
C ALA A 284 -21.49 7.41 20.54
N VAL A 285 -20.34 7.01 21.09
CA VAL A 285 -19.67 7.78 22.15
C VAL A 285 -19.06 9.07 21.61
N VAL A 286 -18.34 9.01 20.49
CA VAL A 286 -17.63 10.19 19.95
C VAL A 286 -18.58 11.18 19.33
N ASP A 287 -19.65 10.73 18.67
CA ASP A 287 -20.69 11.59 18.12
C ASP A 287 -21.41 12.39 19.24
N VAL A 288 -21.95 11.71 20.25
CA VAL A 288 -22.60 12.37 21.37
C VAL A 288 -21.65 13.30 22.11
N PHE A 289 -20.39 12.91 22.31
CA PHE A 289 -19.38 13.76 22.95
C PHE A 289 -19.15 15.05 22.16
N ASP A 290 -18.91 14.91 20.84
CA ASP A 290 -18.68 16.08 19.98
C ASP A 290 -19.92 16.99 19.92
N ALA A 291 -21.10 16.39 19.80
CA ALA A 291 -22.38 17.10 19.80
C ALA A 291 -22.65 17.89 21.10
N LEU A 292 -22.30 17.33 22.26
CA LEU A 292 -22.46 18.03 23.56
C LEU A 292 -21.57 19.28 23.64
N LEU A 293 -20.38 19.25 23.08
CA LEU A 293 -19.41 20.34 23.13
C LEU A 293 -19.50 21.31 21.95
N SER A 294 -20.34 21.01 20.94
CA SER A 294 -20.52 21.87 19.77
C SER A 294 -21.66 22.86 19.93
N LYS A 295 -21.51 24.04 19.32
CA LYS A 295 -22.56 25.07 19.31
C LYS A 295 -23.67 24.65 18.35
N ARG A 296 -24.92 24.56 18.84
CA ARG A 296 -26.11 24.29 18.02
C ARG A 296 -27.02 25.50 17.97
N PRO A 297 -27.84 25.71 16.93
CA PRO A 297 -28.70 26.91 16.80
C PRO A 297 -29.59 27.19 17.99
N TYR A 298 -30.02 26.14 18.69
CA TYR A 298 -30.99 26.24 19.79
C TYR A 298 -30.42 25.88 21.17
N LYS A 299 -29.11 25.56 21.29
CA LYS A 299 -28.52 25.11 22.56
C LYS A 299 -27.07 25.58 22.70
N LYS A 300 -26.76 26.15 23.86
CA LYS A 300 -25.37 26.46 24.22
C LYS A 300 -24.57 25.17 24.43
N PRO A 301 -23.29 25.15 24.06
CA PRO A 301 -22.42 24.01 24.37
C PRO A 301 -22.41 23.73 25.88
N PHE A 302 -22.36 22.46 26.23
CA PHE A 302 -22.07 22.05 27.61
C PHE A 302 -20.60 22.35 27.95
N SER A 303 -20.31 22.49 29.25
CA SER A 303 -18.94 22.48 29.72
C SER A 303 -18.34 21.08 29.53
N LEU A 304 -17.04 21.00 29.34
CA LEU A 304 -16.33 19.72 29.24
C LEU A 304 -16.65 18.79 30.41
N GLU A 305 -16.66 19.34 31.62
CA GLU A 305 -16.98 18.62 32.85
C GLU A 305 -18.40 18.01 32.81
N SER A 306 -19.39 18.79 32.37
CA SER A 306 -20.76 18.31 32.22
C SER A 306 -20.90 17.23 31.14
N ALA A 307 -20.22 17.38 29.99
CA ALA A 307 -20.23 16.39 28.94
C ALA A 307 -19.61 15.07 29.40
N LEU A 308 -18.46 15.12 30.09
CA LEU A 308 -17.81 13.92 30.64
C LEU A 308 -18.68 13.24 31.71
N GLN A 309 -19.40 14.01 32.52
CA GLN A 309 -20.30 13.43 33.52
C GLN A 309 -21.48 12.70 32.86
N ILE A 310 -22.02 13.21 31.75
CA ILE A 310 -23.07 12.53 30.95
C ILE A 310 -22.53 11.22 30.42
N ILE A 311 -21.37 11.23 29.73
CA ILE A 311 -20.77 10.01 29.15
C ILE A 311 -20.51 8.96 30.25
N LYS A 312 -19.97 9.35 31.39
CA LYS A 312 -19.72 8.44 32.52
C LYS A 312 -21.00 7.84 33.10
N ASN A 313 -22.05 8.65 33.31
CA ASN A 313 -23.30 8.21 33.90
C ASN A 313 -24.10 7.26 33.01
N ASP A 314 -23.87 7.36 31.69
CA ASP A 314 -24.57 6.56 30.68
C ASP A 314 -23.73 5.34 30.24
N SER A 315 -22.57 5.08 30.85
CA SER A 315 -21.82 3.84 30.69
C SER A 315 -22.63 2.62 31.19
N GLY A 316 -22.73 1.61 30.36
CA GLY A 316 -23.54 0.40 30.63
C GLY A 316 -25.04 0.58 30.42
N LYS A 317 -25.49 1.79 29.96
CA LYS A 317 -26.88 2.09 29.60
C LYS A 317 -26.95 2.50 28.14
N HIS A 318 -26.56 3.73 27.82
CA HIS A 318 -26.46 4.22 26.46
C HIS A 318 -25.18 3.68 25.79
N PHE A 319 -24.05 3.80 26.47
CA PHE A 319 -22.75 3.56 25.89
C PHE A 319 -22.13 2.22 26.34
N HIS A 320 -21.36 1.61 25.44
CA HIS A 320 -20.60 0.41 25.73
C HIS A 320 -19.49 0.70 26.75
N PRO A 321 -19.43 -0.02 27.90
CA PRO A 321 -18.49 0.29 28.99
C PRO A 321 -17.03 0.32 28.55
N LEU A 322 -16.59 -0.68 27.76
CA LEU A 322 -15.21 -0.76 27.25
C LEU A 322 -14.85 0.48 26.42
N VAL A 323 -15.78 0.98 25.61
CA VAL A 323 -15.54 2.17 24.77
C VAL A 323 -15.44 3.41 25.65
N VAL A 324 -16.33 3.56 26.64
CA VAL A 324 -16.28 4.68 27.60
C VAL A 324 -14.97 4.69 28.38
N ASP A 325 -14.55 3.53 28.90
CA ASP A 325 -13.31 3.42 29.65
C ASP A 325 -12.09 3.80 28.79
N THR A 326 -12.03 3.31 27.56
CA THR A 326 -10.97 3.66 26.60
C THR A 326 -10.99 5.14 26.26
N PHE A 327 -12.17 5.70 25.99
CA PHE A 327 -12.37 7.12 25.73
C PHE A 327 -11.83 8.00 26.88
N LEU A 328 -12.16 7.66 28.13
CA LEU A 328 -11.74 8.42 29.30
C LEU A 328 -10.23 8.30 29.57
N GLN A 329 -9.64 7.14 29.32
CA GLN A 329 -8.19 6.92 29.45
C GLN A 329 -7.38 7.76 28.45
N HIS A 330 -7.95 8.06 27.28
CA HIS A 330 -7.28 8.79 26.20
C HIS A 330 -7.89 10.19 25.94
N LEU A 331 -8.51 10.76 26.96
CA LEU A 331 -9.23 12.04 26.85
C LEU A 331 -8.35 13.19 26.34
N ASP A 332 -7.09 13.26 26.77
CA ASP A 332 -6.17 14.32 26.33
C ASP A 332 -5.91 14.26 24.82
N GLU A 333 -5.77 13.06 24.25
CA GLU A 333 -5.59 12.88 22.81
C GLU A 333 -6.88 13.26 22.05
N ILE A 334 -8.04 12.92 22.58
CA ILE A 334 -9.36 13.29 22.02
C ILE A 334 -9.57 14.82 22.02
N LEU A 335 -9.20 15.48 23.10
CA LEU A 335 -9.29 16.94 23.19
C LEU A 335 -8.29 17.62 22.24
N ALA A 336 -7.12 17.06 22.03
CA ALA A 336 -6.15 17.55 21.04
C ALA A 336 -6.70 17.49 19.61
N ILE A 337 -7.42 16.41 19.25
CA ILE A 337 -8.12 16.29 17.96
C ILE A 337 -9.15 17.40 17.81
N ARG A 338 -9.99 17.62 18.83
CA ARG A 338 -11.00 18.68 18.78
C ARG A 338 -10.41 20.07 18.66
N GLU A 339 -9.30 20.33 19.36
CA GLU A 339 -8.63 21.63 19.31
C GLU A 339 -8.00 21.90 17.93
N ALA A 340 -7.40 20.86 17.31
CA ALA A 340 -6.80 20.94 15.98
C ALA A 340 -7.84 21.13 14.86
N LEU A 341 -9.06 20.61 15.05
CA LEU A 341 -10.15 20.62 14.07
C LEU A 341 -11.32 21.50 14.52
N LYS A 342 -11.03 22.70 15.03
CA LYS A 342 -12.05 23.66 15.43
C LYS A 342 -12.92 24.11 14.26
N ASP A 343 -14.20 24.39 14.58
CA ASP A 343 -15.07 25.11 13.66
C ASP A 343 -14.51 26.54 13.45
N VAL A 344 -14.33 26.93 12.21
CA VAL A 344 -13.85 28.26 11.80
C VAL A 344 -15.03 29.24 11.75
#